data_9f403d9edd6780f5c818a89990ae186f
#
_entry.id   9f403d9edd6780f5c818a89990ae186f
#
_cell.length_a   1.000
_cell.length_b   1.000
_cell.length_c   1.000
_cell.angle_alpha   90.00
_cell.angle_beta   90.00
_cell.angle_gamma   90.00
#
_symmetry.space_group_name_H-M   'P 1'
#
loop_
_entity.id
_entity.type
_entity.pdbx_description
1 polymer ?
#
loop_
_entity_poly.entity_id
_entity_poly.type
_entity_poly.pdbx_seq_one_letter_code
_entity_poly.pdbx_strand_id
1 'polypeptide(L)'
;PAPAAPPPAPPSPVSVPTPPPAPPAPPAASPAAAPPPRPATPPAEPVRLTKVTLTKAAPSVSLTKQGGTSGAMRVNLNWQVRKQFSGWARKLGRPVALHDDLDLDLCCLYELTDGSKGVVQALGNAFGALDRPPFIHLDGDDRTGAVATGENLTINLDHKRHFRRVLVFVTIYQGARSFADLHATVTLQPQYGAPIDFSLDECTVPSTVCALALITSTGDDLVVRREARYLVPERGVSPQRTVDHAYGWGMNWTPGRK
;
A
#
# COMPACT_ATOMS: atom_id res chain seq x y z
N PRO A 1 -51.09 -38.45 -47.05
CA PRO A 1 -50.51 -37.20 -46.55
C PRO A 1 -51.37 -36.04 -47.08
N ALA A 2 -52.02 -35.34 -46.21
CA ALA A 2 -52.84 -34.18 -46.54
C ALA A 2 -51.94 -32.93 -46.65
N PRO A 3 -52.29 -31.97 -47.53
CA PRO A 3 -51.50 -30.77 -47.66
C PRO A 3 -51.76 -29.80 -46.49
N ALA A 4 -50.70 -29.06 -46.09
CA ALA A 4 -50.74 -28.09 -45.01
C ALA A 4 -51.53 -26.84 -45.40
N ALA A 5 -52.31 -26.31 -44.45
CA ALA A 5 -53.14 -25.12 -44.60
C ALA A 5 -52.24 -23.85 -44.67
N PRO A 6 -52.60 -22.79 -45.41
CA PRO A 6 -51.86 -21.56 -45.54
C PRO A 6 -51.95 -20.70 -44.25
N PRO A 7 -50.95 -19.84 -44.00
CA PRO A 7 -50.89 -18.98 -42.82
C PRO A 7 -51.94 -17.84 -42.88
N PRO A 8 -52.43 -17.35 -41.73
CA PRO A 8 -53.43 -16.28 -41.69
C PRO A 8 -52.83 -14.92 -42.10
N ALA A 9 -53.69 -14.11 -42.73
CA ALA A 9 -53.35 -12.76 -43.25
C ALA A 9 -53.13 -11.75 -42.09
N PRO A 10 -52.31 -10.73 -42.30
CA PRO A 10 -52.04 -9.70 -41.30
C PRO A 10 -53.25 -8.77 -41.08
N PRO A 11 -53.47 -8.27 -39.86
CA PRO A 11 -54.56 -7.35 -39.57
C PRO A 11 -54.41 -5.98 -40.25
N SER A 12 -55.52 -5.44 -40.69
CA SER A 12 -55.61 -4.10 -41.32
C SER A 12 -55.29 -2.96 -40.34
N PRO A 13 -54.72 -1.83 -40.80
CA PRO A 13 -54.38 -0.73 -39.93
C PRO A 13 -55.62 -0.02 -39.38
N VAL A 14 -55.66 0.19 -38.08
CA VAL A 14 -56.68 0.94 -37.37
C VAL A 14 -56.40 2.46 -37.57
N SER A 15 -57.38 3.18 -38.10
CA SER A 15 -57.29 4.64 -38.26
C SER A 15 -57.39 5.34 -36.90
N VAL A 16 -56.37 6.11 -36.60
CA VAL A 16 -56.31 6.96 -35.39
C VAL A 16 -57.04 8.26 -35.67
N PRO A 17 -58.00 8.68 -34.82
CA PRO A 17 -58.68 9.99 -35.02
C PRO A 17 -57.73 11.16 -34.74
N THR A 18 -57.80 12.16 -35.61
CA THR A 18 -57.08 13.42 -35.53
C THR A 18 -57.55 14.25 -34.33
N PRO A 19 -56.67 14.78 -33.47
CA PRO A 19 -57.08 15.65 -32.36
C PRO A 19 -57.57 17.02 -32.84
N PRO A 20 -58.49 17.66 -32.10
CA PRO A 20 -59.01 19.00 -32.48
C PRO A 20 -57.95 20.11 -32.35
N PRO A 21 -58.08 21.20 -33.09
CA PRO A 21 -57.13 22.32 -33.06
C PRO A 21 -57.13 23.01 -31.70
N ALA A 22 -55.90 23.35 -31.24
CA ALA A 22 -55.66 24.04 -29.98
C ALA A 22 -56.13 25.52 -30.04
N PRO A 23 -56.62 26.10 -28.94
CA PRO A 23 -56.97 27.49 -28.86
C PRO A 23 -55.74 28.44 -29.03
N PRO A 24 -55.95 29.69 -29.51
CA PRO A 24 -54.88 30.62 -29.74
C PRO A 24 -54.17 31.04 -28.42
N ALA A 25 -52.85 31.10 -28.48
CA ALA A 25 -52.02 31.47 -27.35
C ALA A 25 -52.16 32.97 -27.02
N PRO A 26 -52.07 33.37 -25.74
CA PRO A 26 -52.06 34.76 -25.34
C PRO A 26 -50.76 35.47 -25.82
N PRO A 27 -50.75 36.80 -25.99
CA PRO A 27 -49.60 37.53 -26.50
C PRO A 27 -48.40 37.42 -25.57
N ALA A 28 -47.24 37.18 -26.17
CA ALA A 28 -45.97 37.03 -25.48
C ALA A 28 -45.58 38.31 -24.75
N ALA A 29 -45.33 38.20 -23.47
CA ALA A 29 -44.66 39.26 -22.67
C ALA A 29 -43.21 39.42 -23.15
N SER A 30 -42.75 40.66 -23.31
CA SER A 30 -41.37 40.97 -23.67
C SER A 30 -40.37 40.32 -22.73
N PRO A 31 -39.27 39.79 -23.26
CA PRO A 31 -38.26 39.13 -22.41
C PRO A 31 -37.54 40.17 -21.55
N ALA A 32 -37.63 40.03 -20.24
CA ALA A 32 -36.74 40.71 -19.30
C ALA A 32 -35.29 40.26 -19.56
N ALA A 33 -34.38 41.23 -19.66
CA ALA A 33 -32.96 40.96 -19.88
C ALA A 33 -32.40 39.98 -18.86
N ALA A 34 -31.81 38.90 -19.36
CA ALA A 34 -31.13 37.92 -18.52
C ALA A 34 -29.94 38.55 -17.77
N PRO A 35 -29.72 38.24 -16.49
CA PRO A 35 -28.52 38.71 -15.81
C PRO A 35 -27.26 38.15 -16.48
N PRO A 36 -26.13 38.89 -16.46
CA PRO A 36 -24.89 38.43 -17.10
C PRO A 36 -24.44 37.12 -16.49
N PRO A 37 -23.87 36.21 -17.31
CA PRO A 37 -23.38 34.94 -16.81
C PRO A 37 -22.31 35.16 -15.74
N ARG A 38 -22.47 34.54 -14.58
CA ARG A 38 -21.41 34.48 -13.56
C ARG A 38 -20.16 33.85 -14.20
N PRO A 39 -18.97 34.41 -13.96
CA PRO A 39 -17.73 33.76 -14.39
C PRO A 39 -17.73 32.33 -13.84
N ALA A 40 -17.58 31.34 -14.72
CA ALA A 40 -17.40 29.95 -14.32
C ALA A 40 -16.10 29.89 -13.53
N THR A 41 -16.20 29.51 -12.26
CA THR A 41 -15.03 29.16 -11.47
C THR A 41 -14.31 28.03 -12.20
N PRO A 42 -13.02 28.18 -12.55
CA PRO A 42 -12.29 27.07 -13.18
C PRO A 42 -12.38 25.85 -12.28
N PRO A 43 -12.48 24.63 -12.85
CA PRO A 43 -12.45 23.40 -12.05
C PRO A 43 -11.19 23.42 -11.20
N ALA A 44 -11.33 23.23 -9.89
CA ALA A 44 -10.18 23.12 -9.01
C ALA A 44 -9.30 21.97 -9.53
N GLU A 45 -8.07 22.27 -9.91
CA GLU A 45 -7.10 21.24 -10.26
C GLU A 45 -6.97 20.27 -9.09
N PRO A 46 -6.94 18.96 -9.35
CA PRO A 46 -6.78 17.98 -8.27
C PRO A 46 -5.45 18.26 -7.55
N VAL A 47 -5.53 18.59 -6.28
CA VAL A 47 -4.35 18.79 -5.42
C VAL A 47 -3.59 17.47 -5.39
N ARG A 48 -2.50 17.36 -6.13
CA ARG A 48 -1.57 16.24 -6.03
C ARG A 48 -0.78 16.41 -4.75
N LEU A 49 -1.06 15.57 -3.77
CA LEU A 49 -0.25 15.50 -2.55
C LEU A 49 1.19 15.14 -2.96
N THR A 50 2.14 15.95 -2.54
CA THR A 50 3.57 15.71 -2.81
C THR A 50 4.14 14.64 -1.89
N LYS A 51 3.51 14.42 -0.72
CA LYS A 51 3.92 13.45 0.29
C LYS A 51 2.78 13.20 1.27
N VAL A 52 2.63 11.97 1.74
CA VAL A 52 1.73 11.61 2.84
C VAL A 52 2.55 11.18 4.03
N THR A 53 2.30 11.78 5.19
CA THR A 53 2.86 11.32 6.45
C THR A 53 1.73 10.76 7.29
N LEU A 54 1.75 9.45 7.54
CA LEU A 54 0.78 8.83 8.43
C LEU A 54 1.20 9.02 9.88
N THR A 55 0.25 9.49 10.69
CA THR A 55 0.41 9.77 12.11
C THR A 55 -0.55 8.94 12.94
N LYS A 56 -0.42 8.97 14.27
CA LYS A 56 -1.40 8.35 15.18
C LYS A 56 -2.81 8.92 15.01
N ALA A 57 -2.91 10.22 14.68
CA ALA A 57 -4.21 10.91 14.49
C ALA A 57 -4.82 10.65 13.10
N ALA A 58 -3.99 10.42 12.07
CA ALA A 58 -4.40 10.10 10.71
C ALA A 58 -3.66 8.83 10.24
N PRO A 59 -4.08 7.65 10.73
CA PRO A 59 -3.29 6.43 10.57
C PRO A 59 -3.48 5.74 9.22
N SER A 60 -4.41 6.16 8.38
CA SER A 60 -4.77 5.41 7.16
C SER A 60 -4.87 6.30 5.94
N VAL A 61 -4.54 5.74 4.80
CA VAL A 61 -4.70 6.37 3.49
C VAL A 61 -5.25 5.36 2.48
N SER A 62 -6.19 5.81 1.65
CA SER A 62 -6.71 5.07 0.50
C SER A 62 -5.80 5.31 -0.70
N LEU A 63 -5.25 4.25 -1.27
CA LEU A 63 -4.45 4.34 -2.49
C LEU A 63 -5.31 4.68 -3.70
N THR A 64 -6.57 4.23 -3.74
CA THR A 64 -7.52 4.54 -4.81
C THR A 64 -7.76 6.04 -4.92
N LYS A 65 -7.99 6.71 -3.78
CA LYS A 65 -8.21 8.16 -3.75
C LYS A 65 -6.98 8.96 -4.21
N GLN A 66 -5.80 8.35 -4.18
CA GLN A 66 -4.55 8.96 -4.63
C GLN A 66 -4.14 8.53 -6.04
N GLY A 67 -4.93 7.69 -6.71
CA GLY A 67 -4.59 7.14 -8.02
C GLY A 67 -3.46 6.10 -7.99
N GLY A 68 -3.11 5.58 -6.81
CA GLY A 68 -1.96 4.71 -6.57
C GLY A 68 -2.28 3.21 -6.54
N THR A 69 -3.28 2.72 -7.29
CA THR A 69 -3.72 1.32 -7.23
C THR A 69 -3.31 0.44 -8.40
N SER A 70 -2.37 0.89 -9.22
CA SER A 70 -1.82 0.14 -10.36
C SER A 70 -0.32 0.31 -10.45
N GLY A 71 0.33 -0.55 -11.24
CA GLY A 71 1.77 -0.60 -11.38
C GLY A 71 2.46 -1.14 -10.13
N ALA A 72 3.68 -0.70 -9.88
CA ALA A 72 4.48 -1.13 -8.75
C ALA A 72 4.28 -0.21 -7.53
N MET A 73 4.19 -0.80 -6.34
CA MET A 73 4.43 -0.08 -5.08
C MET A 73 5.75 -0.57 -4.49
N ARG A 74 6.73 0.32 -4.40
CA ARG A 74 8.02 0.03 -3.80
C ARG A 74 7.99 0.39 -2.33
N VAL A 75 8.43 -0.53 -1.49
CA VAL A 75 8.73 -0.30 -0.09
C VAL A 75 10.24 -0.26 0.04
N ASN A 76 10.77 0.85 0.51
CA ASN A 76 12.20 1.04 0.71
C ASN A 76 12.50 1.18 2.20
N LEU A 77 13.39 0.34 2.71
CA LEU A 77 13.99 0.46 4.03
C LEU A 77 15.39 1.03 3.87
N ASN A 78 15.64 2.15 4.52
CA ASN A 78 16.96 2.76 4.56
C ASN A 78 17.37 3.01 6.01
N TRP A 79 18.62 2.71 6.32
CA TRP A 79 19.22 3.00 7.62
C TRP A 79 20.64 3.48 7.44
N GLN A 80 21.10 4.27 8.38
CA GLN A 80 22.45 4.80 8.35
C GLN A 80 23.21 4.33 9.58
N VAL A 81 24.32 3.66 9.36
CA VAL A 81 25.27 3.36 10.42
C VAL A 81 25.91 4.67 10.86
N ARG A 82 25.48 5.20 12.00
CA ARG A 82 26.08 6.45 12.55
C ARG A 82 27.53 6.21 12.94
N LYS A 83 28.43 6.93 12.29
CA LYS A 83 29.81 7.08 12.74
C LYS A 83 29.84 8.14 13.84
N GLN A 84 29.94 7.74 15.10
CA GLN A 84 30.20 8.68 16.21
C GLN A 84 31.68 8.75 16.54
N PHE A 85 32.14 9.96 16.88
CA PHE A 85 33.44 10.14 17.48
C PHE A 85 33.34 9.86 19.00
N SER A 86 33.72 8.67 19.44
CA SER A 86 33.90 8.42 20.89
C SER A 86 35.02 9.33 21.45
N GLY A 87 34.97 9.65 22.74
CA GLY A 87 35.90 10.63 23.34
C GLY A 87 37.37 10.37 23.07
N TRP A 88 37.81 9.11 22.92
CA TRP A 88 39.16 8.71 22.56
C TRP A 88 39.38 8.78 21.03
N ALA A 89 38.46 8.33 20.23
CA ALA A 89 38.52 8.41 18.78
C ALA A 89 38.47 9.86 18.27
N ARG A 90 37.83 10.77 19.01
CA ARG A 90 37.83 12.21 18.77
C ARG A 90 39.25 12.80 18.82
N LYS A 91 40.12 12.31 19.74
CA LYS A 91 41.53 12.70 19.84
C LYS A 91 42.38 12.18 18.67
N LEU A 92 41.97 11.07 18.03
CA LEU A 92 42.70 10.42 16.95
C LEU A 92 42.06 10.68 15.56
N GLY A 93 41.01 11.48 15.48
CA GLY A 93 40.33 11.80 14.21
C GLY A 93 39.67 10.59 13.49
N ARG A 94 39.51 9.45 14.19
CA ARG A 94 38.93 8.24 13.63
C ARG A 94 37.47 8.10 14.08
N PRO A 95 36.49 8.09 13.16
CA PRO A 95 35.11 7.76 13.48
C PRO A 95 34.97 6.26 13.83
N VAL A 96 34.28 5.96 14.93
CA VAL A 96 33.88 4.59 15.29
C VAL A 96 32.43 4.45 14.92
N ALA A 97 32.08 3.43 14.13
CA ALA A 97 30.71 3.11 13.88
C ALA A 97 30.06 2.57 15.17
N LEU A 98 28.87 3.05 15.51
CA LEU A 98 28.15 2.61 16.71
C LEU A 98 27.56 1.22 16.55
N HIS A 99 27.29 0.80 15.32
CA HIS A 99 26.66 -0.46 14.96
C HIS A 99 27.28 -0.97 13.66
N ASP A 100 28.56 -1.40 13.70
CA ASP A 100 29.28 -1.88 12.50
C ASP A 100 28.63 -3.09 11.84
N ASP A 101 27.84 -3.87 12.62
CA ASP A 101 27.20 -5.11 12.20
C ASP A 101 25.66 -4.96 12.18
N LEU A 102 25.12 -3.75 12.04
CA LEU A 102 23.67 -3.56 12.02
C LEU A 102 23.07 -4.13 10.73
N ASP A 103 22.27 -5.17 10.89
CA ASP A 103 21.55 -5.84 9.83
C ASP A 103 20.04 -5.74 10.11
N LEU A 104 19.33 -5.01 9.24
CA LEU A 104 17.88 -4.84 9.28
C LEU A 104 17.26 -5.55 8.07
N ASP A 105 16.31 -6.44 8.32
CA ASP A 105 15.58 -7.15 7.27
C ASP A 105 14.21 -6.52 7.01
N LEU A 106 13.96 -6.15 5.77
CA LEU A 106 12.64 -5.78 5.28
C LEU A 106 11.85 -7.04 4.90
N CYS A 107 10.68 -7.19 5.47
CA CYS A 107 9.86 -8.38 5.31
C CYS A 107 8.40 -8.03 5.07
N CYS A 108 7.62 -8.96 4.53
CA CYS A 108 6.17 -8.88 4.60
C CYS A 108 5.51 -10.24 4.82
N LEU A 109 4.42 -10.25 5.59
CA LEU A 109 3.43 -11.35 5.56
C LEU A 109 2.38 -11.01 4.51
N TYR A 110 1.94 -12.00 3.74
CA TYR A 110 0.84 -11.84 2.80
C TYR A 110 -0.25 -12.88 3.04
N GLU A 111 -1.47 -12.50 2.73
CA GLU A 111 -2.63 -13.38 2.61
C GLU A 111 -3.36 -13.02 1.33
N LEU A 112 -3.51 -13.98 0.44
CA LEU A 112 -4.20 -13.83 -0.82
C LEU A 112 -5.69 -14.17 -0.68
N THR A 113 -6.49 -13.79 -1.66
CA THR A 113 -7.95 -14.02 -1.67
C THR A 113 -8.32 -15.49 -1.80
N ASP A 114 -7.43 -16.34 -2.31
CA ASP A 114 -7.58 -17.81 -2.35
C ASP A 114 -7.26 -18.48 -1.01
N GLY A 115 -6.89 -17.69 0.01
CA GLY A 115 -6.53 -18.17 1.35
C GLY A 115 -5.07 -18.57 1.49
N SER A 116 -4.26 -18.54 0.44
CA SER A 116 -2.83 -18.79 0.53
C SER A 116 -2.13 -17.69 1.35
N LYS A 117 -1.16 -18.11 2.17
CA LYS A 117 -0.42 -17.25 3.09
C LYS A 117 1.06 -17.55 3.02
N GLY A 118 1.87 -16.55 3.28
CA GLY A 118 3.32 -16.74 3.33
C GLY A 118 4.05 -15.51 3.81
N VAL A 119 5.37 -15.59 3.70
CA VAL A 119 6.30 -14.51 4.03
C VAL A 119 7.21 -14.24 2.83
N VAL A 120 7.50 -12.97 2.57
CA VAL A 120 8.60 -12.54 1.71
C VAL A 120 9.66 -11.92 2.60
N GLN A 121 10.88 -12.47 2.54
CA GLN A 121 12.03 -12.11 3.36
C GLN A 121 13.32 -12.71 2.81
N ALA A 122 14.48 -12.17 3.18
CA ALA A 122 15.79 -12.75 2.83
C ALA A 122 16.01 -14.11 3.53
N LEU A 123 15.57 -14.22 4.79
CA LEU A 123 15.71 -15.45 5.58
C LEU A 123 15.01 -16.63 4.88
N GLY A 124 15.74 -17.71 4.63
CA GLY A 124 15.22 -18.88 3.93
C GLY A 124 15.07 -18.69 2.43
N ASN A 125 15.67 -17.66 1.84
CA ASN A 125 15.59 -17.31 0.41
C ASN A 125 14.15 -17.15 -0.10
N ALA A 126 13.26 -16.64 0.75
CA ALA A 126 11.84 -16.44 0.44
C ALA A 126 11.61 -15.08 -0.26
N PHE A 127 12.33 -14.81 -1.35
CA PHE A 127 12.33 -13.50 -2.02
C PHE A 127 11.02 -13.17 -2.76
N GLY A 128 10.15 -14.15 -3.00
CA GLY A 128 8.88 -13.95 -3.68
C GLY A 128 9.00 -13.83 -5.21
N ALA A 129 7.98 -13.28 -5.87
CA ALA A 129 7.93 -13.04 -7.31
C ALA A 129 6.91 -11.96 -7.65
N LEU A 130 7.07 -11.25 -8.79
CA LEU A 130 6.14 -10.20 -9.25
C LEU A 130 5.15 -10.68 -10.31
N ASP A 131 5.50 -11.74 -11.06
CA ASP A 131 4.75 -12.29 -12.19
C ASP A 131 3.83 -13.46 -11.85
N ARG A 132 3.96 -13.97 -10.63
CA ARG A 132 3.17 -15.07 -10.06
C ARG A 132 2.98 -14.84 -8.55
N PRO A 133 2.07 -15.58 -7.89
CA PRO A 133 1.93 -15.48 -6.44
C PRO A 133 3.28 -15.60 -5.71
N PRO A 134 3.53 -14.71 -4.73
CA PRO A 134 2.60 -13.77 -4.08
C PRO A 134 2.45 -12.39 -4.76
N PHE A 135 3.01 -12.15 -5.94
CA PHE A 135 3.05 -10.84 -6.62
C PHE A 135 3.79 -9.77 -5.82
N ILE A 136 4.70 -10.21 -4.98
CA ILE A 136 5.55 -9.41 -4.10
C ILE A 136 6.96 -9.98 -4.20
N HIS A 137 7.96 -9.09 -4.31
CA HIS A 137 9.36 -9.48 -4.45
C HIS A 137 10.28 -8.58 -3.63
N LEU A 138 11.24 -9.18 -2.93
CA LEU A 138 12.34 -8.52 -2.25
C LEU A 138 13.58 -8.56 -3.16
N ASP A 139 14.19 -7.41 -3.44
CA ASP A 139 15.28 -7.28 -4.41
C ASP A 139 16.58 -8.00 -3.98
N GLY A 140 16.83 -8.06 -2.67
CA GLY A 140 18.05 -8.63 -2.13
C GLY A 140 18.13 -8.50 -0.61
N ASP A 141 19.31 -8.73 -0.08
CA ASP A 141 19.66 -8.72 1.35
C ASP A 141 20.86 -7.78 1.55
N ASP A 142 20.63 -6.59 2.11
CA ASP A 142 21.71 -5.65 2.48
C ASP A 142 22.08 -5.84 3.96
N ARG A 143 23.09 -6.64 4.22
CA ARG A 143 23.52 -6.98 5.59
C ARG A 143 24.29 -5.87 6.29
N THR A 144 24.56 -4.76 5.65
CA THR A 144 25.52 -3.78 6.15
C THR A 144 24.99 -2.35 6.18
N GLY A 145 23.85 -2.09 5.55
CA GLY A 145 23.38 -0.73 5.30
C GLY A 145 24.34 0.07 4.38
N ALA A 146 25.27 -0.64 3.71
CA ALA A 146 26.23 0.00 2.81
C ALA A 146 25.65 0.24 1.41
N VAL A 147 24.56 -0.44 1.07
CA VAL A 147 23.86 -0.23 -0.19
C VAL A 147 23.10 1.08 -0.12
N ALA A 148 23.54 2.08 -0.86
CA ALA A 148 22.95 3.43 -0.84
C ALA A 148 21.44 3.45 -1.14
N THR A 149 20.93 2.42 -1.83
CA THR A 149 19.51 2.26 -2.14
C THR A 149 18.73 1.55 -1.05
N GLY A 150 19.37 1.01 0.00
CA GLY A 150 18.75 0.20 1.04
C GLY A 150 18.11 -1.08 0.52
N GLU A 151 17.28 -1.72 1.34
CA GLU A 151 16.46 -2.86 0.92
C GLU A 151 15.14 -2.43 0.30
N ASN A 152 14.74 -3.14 -0.75
CA ASN A 152 13.53 -2.82 -1.48
C ASN A 152 12.63 -4.04 -1.65
N LEU A 153 11.38 -3.86 -1.25
CA LEU A 153 10.31 -4.82 -1.49
C LEU A 153 9.31 -4.19 -2.45
N THR A 154 9.01 -4.88 -3.53
CA THR A 154 8.07 -4.41 -4.55
C THR A 154 6.79 -5.22 -4.49
N ILE A 155 5.65 -4.54 -4.46
CA ILE A 155 4.30 -5.13 -4.54
C ILE A 155 3.72 -4.76 -5.89
N ASN A 156 3.29 -5.76 -6.68
CA ASN A 156 2.67 -5.56 -7.97
C ASN A 156 1.17 -5.27 -7.80
N LEU A 157 0.80 -3.99 -7.85
CA LEU A 157 -0.58 -3.53 -7.63
C LEU A 157 -1.51 -3.84 -8.80
N ASP A 158 -1.00 -4.22 -9.98
CA ASP A 158 -1.84 -4.71 -11.07
C ASP A 158 -2.56 -6.01 -10.69
N HIS A 159 -2.02 -6.71 -9.70
CA HIS A 159 -2.60 -7.90 -9.09
C HIS A 159 -3.35 -7.64 -7.78
N LYS A 160 -3.73 -6.40 -7.48
CA LYS A 160 -4.39 -6.00 -6.22
C LYS A 160 -5.61 -6.84 -5.81
N ARG A 161 -6.34 -7.38 -6.79
CA ARG A 161 -7.52 -8.24 -6.54
C ARG A 161 -7.18 -9.59 -5.90
N HIS A 162 -5.91 -10.00 -6.00
CA HIS A 162 -5.42 -11.20 -5.35
C HIS A 162 -5.02 -10.97 -3.89
N PHE A 163 -4.81 -9.73 -3.46
CA PHE A 163 -4.45 -9.44 -2.08
C PHE A 163 -5.69 -9.35 -1.18
N ARG A 164 -5.69 -10.10 -0.11
CA ARG A 164 -6.58 -9.89 1.03
C ARG A 164 -5.95 -8.91 2.01
N ARG A 165 -4.71 -9.18 2.43
CA ARG A 165 -3.91 -8.29 3.28
C ARG A 165 -2.42 -8.54 3.12
N VAL A 166 -1.64 -7.50 3.26
CA VAL A 166 -0.17 -7.53 3.29
C VAL A 166 0.30 -6.72 4.49
N LEU A 167 1.11 -7.32 5.37
CA LEU A 167 1.70 -6.64 6.51
C LEU A 167 3.19 -6.46 6.27
N VAL A 168 3.61 -5.22 6.08
CA VAL A 168 5.04 -4.87 5.98
C VAL A 168 5.62 -4.71 7.37
N PHE A 169 6.77 -5.33 7.62
CA PHE A 169 7.48 -5.23 8.88
C PHE A 169 8.99 -5.27 8.69
N VAL A 170 9.74 -4.82 9.68
CA VAL A 170 11.19 -4.84 9.72
C VAL A 170 11.64 -5.62 10.93
N THR A 171 12.71 -6.42 10.77
CA THR A 171 13.36 -7.09 11.90
C THR A 171 14.81 -6.64 12.04
N ILE A 172 15.32 -6.63 13.26
CA ILE A 172 16.75 -6.52 13.52
C ILE A 172 17.29 -7.93 13.52
N TYR A 173 18.08 -8.28 12.49
CA TYR A 173 18.70 -9.58 12.41
C TYR A 173 19.93 -9.65 13.32
N GLN A 174 20.74 -8.58 13.31
CA GLN A 174 21.93 -8.49 14.17
C GLN A 174 22.30 -7.01 14.41
N GLY A 175 23.23 -6.76 15.35
CA GLY A 175 23.87 -5.46 15.59
C GLY A 175 23.14 -4.55 16.56
N ALA A 176 21.85 -4.78 16.86
CA ALA A 176 21.10 -3.99 17.84
C ALA A 176 20.04 -4.83 18.56
N ARG A 177 19.56 -4.32 19.71
CA ARG A 177 18.50 -4.97 20.52
C ARG A 177 17.20 -4.17 20.54
N SER A 178 17.19 -3.03 19.89
CA SER A 178 16.03 -2.12 19.80
C SER A 178 16.15 -1.23 18.60
N PHE A 179 15.03 -0.79 18.06
CA PHE A 179 14.98 0.24 17.01
C PHE A 179 15.27 1.64 17.53
N ALA A 180 15.35 1.87 18.84
CA ALA A 180 15.71 3.15 19.41
C ALA A 180 17.06 3.61 18.87
N ASP A 181 17.13 4.86 18.39
CA ASP A 181 18.36 5.52 17.90
C ASP A 181 18.97 4.92 16.61
N LEU A 182 18.26 4.04 15.89
CA LEU A 182 18.78 3.46 14.64
C LEU A 182 18.64 4.39 13.42
N HIS A 183 17.83 5.47 13.52
CA HIS A 183 17.55 6.40 12.42
C HIS A 183 17.17 5.71 11.11
N ALA A 184 16.41 4.64 11.24
CA ALA A 184 15.88 3.92 10.11
C ALA A 184 14.58 4.56 9.63
N THR A 185 14.41 4.62 8.31
CA THR A 185 13.22 5.14 7.65
C THR A 185 12.67 4.13 6.66
N VAL A 186 11.36 4.11 6.53
CA VAL A 186 10.68 3.31 5.53
C VAL A 186 9.78 4.21 4.70
N THR A 187 9.89 4.08 3.39
CA THR A 187 9.04 4.78 2.42
C THR A 187 8.26 3.77 1.60
N LEU A 188 6.94 3.90 1.56
CA LEU A 188 6.09 3.22 0.59
C LEU A 188 5.84 4.18 -0.57
N GLN A 189 6.29 3.81 -1.76
CA GLN A 189 6.20 4.63 -2.96
C GLN A 189 5.33 3.91 -4.00
N PRO A 190 4.01 4.23 -4.11
CA PRO A 190 3.22 3.81 -5.25
C PRO A 190 3.76 4.45 -6.53
N GLN A 191 3.73 3.71 -7.65
CA GLN A 191 4.16 4.23 -8.95
C GLN A 191 3.35 5.46 -9.37
N TYR A 192 2.06 5.47 -9.05
CA TYR A 192 1.11 6.54 -9.37
C TYR A 192 0.47 7.07 -8.08
N GLY A 193 1.24 7.75 -7.26
CA GLY A 193 0.71 8.29 -6.02
C GLY A 193 1.77 8.99 -5.19
N ALA A 194 1.34 9.63 -4.11
CA ALA A 194 2.25 10.27 -3.19
C ALA A 194 3.02 9.23 -2.36
N PRO A 195 4.32 9.44 -2.08
CA PRO A 195 5.05 8.60 -1.15
C PRO A 195 4.47 8.69 0.26
N ILE A 196 4.52 7.56 0.98
CA ILE A 196 4.05 7.42 2.36
C ILE A 196 5.25 7.07 3.22
N ASP A 197 5.64 7.96 4.14
CA ASP A 197 6.81 7.79 4.97
C ASP A 197 6.49 7.42 6.40
N PHE A 198 7.37 6.61 6.99
CA PHE A 198 7.38 6.23 8.40
C PHE A 198 8.79 6.40 8.96
N SER A 199 8.89 6.90 10.19
CA SER A 199 10.13 6.85 10.99
C SER A 199 10.08 5.69 11.97
N LEU A 200 11.21 5.03 12.18
CA LEU A 200 11.38 3.98 13.18
C LEU A 200 11.97 4.50 14.50
N ASP A 201 12.17 5.81 14.64
CA ASP A 201 12.77 6.42 15.82
C ASP A 201 11.83 6.53 17.04
N GLU A 202 10.54 6.21 16.86
CA GLU A 202 9.54 6.25 17.94
C GLU A 202 9.62 5.05 18.90
N CYS A 203 10.61 4.19 18.77
CA CYS A 203 10.74 2.98 19.59
C CYS A 203 11.19 3.31 21.00
N THR A 204 10.38 2.92 21.99
CA THR A 204 10.68 3.12 23.42
C THR A 204 10.84 1.81 24.20
N VAL A 205 10.81 0.68 23.51
CA VAL A 205 10.87 -0.66 24.09
C VAL A 205 12.00 -1.50 23.47
N PRO A 206 12.52 -2.54 24.13
CA PRO A 206 13.57 -3.39 23.59
C PRO A 206 13.00 -4.34 22.51
N SER A 207 12.47 -3.75 21.44
CA SER A 207 11.86 -4.49 20.33
C SER A 207 12.88 -4.73 19.22
N THR A 208 12.91 -5.96 18.72
CA THR A 208 13.67 -6.37 17.54
C THR A 208 12.78 -6.57 16.31
N VAL A 209 11.49 -6.25 16.39
CA VAL A 209 10.56 -6.31 15.27
C VAL A 209 9.57 -5.15 15.32
N CYS A 210 9.39 -4.47 14.20
CA CYS A 210 8.41 -3.40 14.04
C CYS A 210 7.46 -3.72 12.88
N ALA A 211 6.18 -3.89 13.19
CA ALA A 211 5.14 -3.88 12.16
C ALA A 211 4.91 -2.43 11.72
N LEU A 212 5.10 -2.16 10.43
CA LEU A 212 5.10 -0.81 9.86
C LEU A 212 3.75 -0.41 9.33
N ALA A 213 3.24 -1.19 8.39
CA ALA A 213 2.02 -0.89 7.67
C ALA A 213 1.24 -2.16 7.35
N LEU A 214 -0.07 -2.09 7.57
CA LEU A 214 -1.01 -3.11 7.11
C LEU A 214 -1.74 -2.57 5.88
N ILE A 215 -1.60 -3.27 4.76
CA ILE A 215 -2.30 -3.00 3.51
C ILE A 215 -3.44 -3.98 3.42
N THR A 216 -4.67 -3.48 3.32
CA THR A 216 -5.87 -4.31 3.22
C THR A 216 -6.66 -3.97 1.97
N SER A 217 -7.16 -5.01 1.30
CA SER A 217 -8.13 -4.85 0.22
C SER A 217 -9.53 -4.70 0.81
N THR A 218 -10.25 -3.68 0.36
CA THR A 218 -11.65 -3.40 0.72
C THR A 218 -12.47 -3.26 -0.57
N GLY A 219 -12.66 -4.39 -1.29
CA GLY A 219 -13.27 -4.39 -2.61
C GLY A 219 -12.33 -3.82 -3.67
N ASP A 220 -12.64 -2.66 -4.23
CA ASP A 220 -11.82 -2.02 -5.26
C ASP A 220 -10.71 -1.11 -4.71
N ASP A 221 -10.69 -0.87 -3.39
CA ASP A 221 -9.69 -0.02 -2.73
C ASP A 221 -8.61 -0.84 -2.03
N LEU A 222 -7.40 -0.28 -2.01
CA LEU A 222 -6.31 -0.69 -1.13
C LEU A 222 -6.09 0.41 -0.10
N VAL A 223 -6.24 0.05 1.17
CA VAL A 223 -6.02 0.96 2.29
C VAL A 223 -4.71 0.60 2.96
N VAL A 224 -3.81 1.57 3.03
CA VAL A 224 -2.58 1.49 3.82
C VAL A 224 -2.86 2.07 5.20
N ARG A 225 -2.68 1.26 6.24
CA ARG A 225 -2.78 1.68 7.64
C ARG A 225 -1.42 1.62 8.30
N ARG A 226 -1.03 2.75 8.92
CA ARG A 226 0.15 2.81 9.77
C ARG A 226 -0.06 1.93 11.01
N GLU A 227 0.83 1.02 11.26
CA GLU A 227 0.88 0.21 12.47
C GLU A 227 1.89 0.81 13.47
N ALA A 228 3.14 0.99 13.04
CA ALA A 228 4.28 1.43 13.85
C ALA A 228 4.28 0.76 15.22
N ARG A 229 4.02 -0.55 15.22
CA ARG A 229 3.87 -1.38 16.41
C ARG A 229 5.16 -2.14 16.67
N TYR A 230 5.85 -1.75 17.74
CA TYR A 230 7.04 -2.41 18.21
C TYR A 230 6.67 -3.60 19.06
N LEU A 231 7.08 -4.80 18.63
CA LEU A 231 6.77 -6.05 19.30
C LEU A 231 8.04 -6.60 19.95
N VAL A 232 7.90 -7.09 21.16
CA VAL A 232 9.01 -7.73 21.89
C VAL A 232 8.83 -9.24 21.78
N PRO A 233 9.72 -9.94 21.06
CA PRO A 233 9.63 -11.40 20.97
C PRO A 233 9.75 -12.07 22.33
N GLU A 234 8.91 -13.06 22.57
CA GLU A 234 9.07 -13.95 23.72
C GLU A 234 10.34 -14.80 23.55
N ARG A 235 10.88 -15.30 24.68
CA ARG A 235 12.09 -16.13 24.65
C ARG A 235 11.88 -17.38 23.77
N GLY A 236 12.72 -17.54 22.76
CA GLY A 236 12.65 -18.66 21.81
C GLY A 236 11.63 -18.51 20.69
N VAL A 237 10.92 -17.38 20.63
CA VAL A 237 10.03 -17.05 19.53
C VAL A 237 10.75 -16.11 18.55
N SER A 238 10.77 -16.47 17.27
CA SER A 238 11.38 -15.60 16.26
C SER A 238 10.58 -14.32 16.07
N PRO A 239 11.22 -13.23 15.58
CA PRO A 239 10.52 -11.99 15.22
C PRO A 239 9.33 -12.22 14.29
N GLN A 240 9.48 -13.06 13.26
CA GLN A 240 8.44 -13.38 12.28
C GLN A 240 7.22 -14.07 12.95
N ARG A 241 7.45 -15.02 13.83
CA ARG A 241 6.37 -15.68 14.59
C ARG A 241 5.69 -14.72 15.56
N THR A 242 6.44 -13.77 16.11
CA THR A 242 5.88 -12.73 16.98
C THR A 242 4.90 -11.86 16.22
N VAL A 243 5.24 -11.47 14.97
CA VAL A 243 4.33 -10.72 14.08
C VAL A 243 3.11 -11.56 13.70
N ASP A 244 3.33 -12.83 13.33
CA ASP A 244 2.24 -13.77 13.01
C ASP A 244 1.23 -13.85 14.15
N HIS A 245 1.69 -14.12 15.38
CA HIS A 245 0.83 -14.21 16.55
C HIS A 245 0.10 -12.89 16.83
N ALA A 246 0.81 -11.76 16.74
CA ALA A 246 0.24 -10.44 17.03
C ALA A 246 -0.85 -10.00 16.05
N TYR A 247 -0.84 -10.52 14.82
CA TYR A 247 -1.78 -10.19 13.74
C TYR A 247 -2.68 -11.36 13.32
N GLY A 248 -2.59 -12.51 13.98
CA GLY A 248 -3.45 -13.67 13.75
C GLY A 248 -3.31 -14.22 12.32
N TRP A 249 -2.06 -14.36 11.83
CA TRP A 249 -1.84 -14.95 10.49
C TRP A 249 -2.02 -16.47 10.51
N GLY A 250 -1.54 -17.14 11.58
CA GLY A 250 -1.73 -18.56 11.79
C GLY A 250 -0.92 -19.42 10.83
N MET A 251 0.34 -19.05 10.58
CA MET A 251 1.24 -19.77 9.69
C MET A 251 1.99 -20.89 10.43
N ASN A 252 2.35 -21.96 9.70
CA ASN A 252 3.27 -23.00 10.17
C ASN A 252 4.71 -22.57 9.85
N TRP A 253 5.47 -22.24 10.89
CA TRP A 253 6.84 -21.79 10.74
C TRP A 253 7.85 -22.94 10.84
N THR A 254 8.75 -23.00 9.87
CA THR A 254 9.94 -23.85 9.90
C THR A 254 11.19 -22.99 10.09
N PRO A 255 12.24 -23.46 10.80
CA PRO A 255 13.47 -22.71 10.93
C PRO A 255 14.08 -22.39 9.56
N GLY A 256 14.34 -21.10 9.29
CA GLY A 256 15.05 -20.65 8.11
C GLY A 256 16.51 -20.31 8.46
N ARG A 257 17.38 -20.27 7.44
CA ARG A 257 18.76 -19.77 7.51
C ARG A 257 18.98 -18.77 6.38
N LYS A 258 19.79 -17.73 6.63
CA LYS A 258 20.36 -16.84 5.62
C LYS A 258 21.56 -17.48 4.96
#